data_be1cf813193d98539a13ce19efb2c003
#
_entry.id   be1cf813193d98539a13ce19efb2c003
#
_cell.length_a   1.000
_cell.length_b   1.000
_cell.length_c   1.000
_cell.angle_alpha   90.00
_cell.angle_beta   90.00
_cell.angle_gamma   90.00
#
_symmetry.space_group_name_H-M   'P 1'
#
loop_
_entity.id
_entity.type
_entity.pdbx_description
1 polymer ?
#
loop_
_entity_poly.entity_id
_entity_poly.type
_entity_poly.pdbx_seq_one_letter_code
_entity_poly.pdbx_strand_id
1 'polypeptide(L)'
;LKMDYPENRLSPPFAGLKLAVVGHVEWMSFVAVKNLPKAGSICHASDFREEAAGGGAVAAVQLARLTKQKVIFFTALGRDEVGEKAASRLEELGLDLHVAWRDAPTRKGISFVDSAAERTITVIGERLAPIASDPLPWNVIGECDGVFVTATDAAGLKLCRRSPLLTATPRLRLPVLEASGIYCDALIGSALDEAEQVPAGSLSQIPRLRIATEGAAGGWYEPGGRYKATELTKSLVDSYGCGDSFAAGVTAALAAGFNTLDAINLGARCGAECAAIFGPFS
;
A
#
# COMPACT_ATOMS: atom_id res chain seq x y z
N LEU A 1 4.23 -26.25 1.98
CA LEU A 1 4.44 -26.40 3.42
C LEU A 1 3.35 -25.61 4.12
N LYS A 2 2.38 -26.31 4.72
CA LYS A 2 1.50 -25.70 5.72
C LYS A 2 2.43 -25.21 6.83
N MET A 3 2.53 -23.91 7.04
CA MET A 3 3.07 -23.44 8.29
C MET A 3 2.03 -23.81 9.35
N ASP A 4 2.33 -24.80 10.15
CA ASP A 4 1.62 -25.08 11.38
C ASP A 4 1.84 -23.86 12.29
N TYR A 5 0.86 -22.97 12.29
CA TYR A 5 0.71 -22.08 13.44
C TYR A 5 0.45 -23.01 14.62
N PRO A 6 1.20 -22.92 15.70
CA PRO A 6 0.88 -23.70 16.87
C PRO A 6 -0.55 -23.37 17.28
N GLU A 7 -1.44 -24.34 17.18
CA GLU A 7 -2.88 -24.26 17.50
C GLU A 7 -3.17 -23.82 18.95
N ASN A 8 -2.15 -23.43 19.68
CA ASN A 8 -2.22 -23.14 21.12
C ASN A 8 -1.91 -21.69 21.49
N ARG A 9 -2.03 -20.72 20.58
CA ARG A 9 -2.08 -19.30 20.98
C ARG A 9 -3.54 -18.87 21.12
N LEU A 10 -3.93 -18.58 22.35
CA LEU A 10 -5.25 -18.09 22.76
C LEU A 10 -5.67 -16.75 22.11
N SER A 11 -4.86 -16.17 21.21
CA SER A 11 -5.14 -14.94 20.45
C SER A 11 -4.53 -15.02 19.06
N PRO A 12 -5.21 -14.51 18.00
CA PRO A 12 -4.62 -14.36 16.68
C PRO A 12 -3.34 -13.50 16.77
N PRO A 13 -2.31 -13.74 15.94
CA PRO A 13 -1.01 -13.04 16.03
C PRO A 13 -1.10 -11.52 15.89
N PHE A 14 -2.23 -11.00 15.40
CA PHE A 14 -2.50 -9.56 15.20
C PHE A 14 -3.54 -8.97 16.13
N ALA A 15 -4.03 -9.75 17.12
CA ALA A 15 -5.05 -9.28 18.05
C ALA A 15 -4.49 -8.14 18.91
N GLY A 16 -5.21 -7.03 18.96
CA GLY A 16 -4.83 -5.85 19.75
C GLY A 16 -3.83 -4.90 19.08
N LEU A 17 -3.28 -5.23 17.88
CA LEU A 17 -2.39 -4.31 17.17
C LEU A 17 -3.15 -3.06 16.71
N LYS A 18 -2.61 -1.89 17.06
CA LYS A 18 -3.03 -0.60 16.52
C LYS A 18 -2.12 -0.24 15.35
N LEU A 19 -2.67 -0.19 14.15
CA LEU A 19 -1.92 0.16 12.94
C LEU A 19 -2.50 1.39 12.29
N ALA A 20 -1.62 2.17 11.66
CA ALA A 20 -2.01 3.32 10.86
C ALA A 20 -1.39 3.28 9.47
N VAL A 21 -2.06 3.93 8.52
CA VAL A 21 -1.54 4.25 7.20
C VAL A 21 -1.61 5.76 7.00
N VAL A 22 -0.57 6.32 6.41
CA VAL A 22 -0.55 7.72 5.96
C VAL A 22 -0.28 7.72 4.46
N GLY A 23 -1.25 8.14 3.65
CA GLY A 23 -1.09 7.93 2.23
C GLY A 23 -2.17 8.55 1.35
N HIS A 24 -2.02 8.33 0.05
CA HIS A 24 -2.92 8.86 -0.96
C HIS A 24 -4.03 7.88 -1.32
N VAL A 25 -5.10 8.47 -1.83
CA VAL A 25 -6.26 7.78 -2.41
C VAL A 25 -6.43 8.22 -3.87
N GLU A 26 -6.90 7.31 -4.69
CA GLU A 26 -7.30 7.55 -6.07
C GLU A 26 -8.65 6.88 -6.31
N TRP A 27 -9.60 7.57 -6.97
CA TRP A 27 -10.80 6.92 -7.46
C TRP A 27 -10.48 6.23 -8.78
N MET A 28 -10.47 4.90 -8.77
CA MET A 28 -10.01 4.09 -9.89
C MET A 28 -11.17 3.41 -10.61
N SER A 29 -11.15 3.48 -11.95
CA SER A 29 -11.96 2.66 -12.83
C SER A 29 -11.11 1.48 -13.31
N PHE A 30 -11.50 0.26 -12.96
CA PHE A 30 -10.90 -0.98 -13.43
C PHE A 30 -11.68 -1.49 -14.63
N VAL A 31 -11.00 -1.74 -15.74
CA VAL A 31 -11.59 -2.09 -17.01
C VAL A 31 -10.93 -3.34 -17.56
N ALA A 32 -11.60 -4.49 -17.48
CA ALA A 32 -11.09 -5.71 -18.08
C ALA A 32 -11.35 -5.70 -19.60
N VAL A 33 -10.31 -5.94 -20.38
CA VAL A 33 -10.38 -5.94 -21.84
C VAL A 33 -9.64 -7.16 -22.42
N LYS A 34 -10.05 -7.61 -23.59
CA LYS A 34 -9.31 -8.69 -24.28
C LYS A 34 -7.90 -8.23 -24.69
N ASN A 35 -7.80 -7.01 -25.21
CA ASN A 35 -6.55 -6.36 -25.61
C ASN A 35 -6.68 -4.87 -25.31
N LEU A 36 -5.56 -4.22 -25.03
CA LEU A 36 -5.54 -2.76 -24.85
C LEU A 36 -6.12 -2.03 -26.06
N PRO A 37 -6.91 -0.97 -25.87
CA PRO A 37 -7.43 -0.15 -26.95
C PRO A 37 -6.33 0.37 -27.86
N LYS A 38 -6.51 0.24 -29.17
CA LYS A 38 -5.60 0.80 -30.18
C LYS A 38 -6.17 2.10 -30.73
N ALA A 39 -5.31 2.98 -31.22
CA ALA A 39 -5.73 4.22 -31.86
C ALA A 39 -6.75 3.94 -32.98
N GLY A 40 -7.88 4.67 -32.97
CA GLY A 40 -8.95 4.53 -33.97
C GLY A 40 -9.86 3.30 -33.80
N SER A 41 -9.68 2.48 -32.74
CA SER A 41 -10.54 1.32 -32.50
C SER A 41 -11.53 1.54 -31.36
N ILE A 42 -12.65 0.83 -31.40
CA ILE A 42 -13.57 0.67 -30.29
C ILE A 42 -13.31 -0.69 -29.64
N CYS A 43 -13.17 -0.71 -28.34
CA CYS A 43 -12.98 -1.91 -27.56
C CYS A 43 -14.12 -2.02 -26.53
N HIS A 44 -14.62 -3.24 -26.33
CA HIS A 44 -15.65 -3.52 -25.33
C HIS A 44 -15.01 -4.11 -24.08
N ALA A 45 -15.31 -3.54 -22.91
CA ALA A 45 -14.92 -4.13 -21.64
C ALA A 45 -15.70 -5.42 -21.40
N SER A 46 -15.03 -6.44 -20.89
CA SER A 46 -15.64 -7.69 -20.44
C SER A 46 -16.08 -7.61 -18.98
N ASP A 47 -15.45 -6.74 -18.19
CA ASP A 47 -15.82 -6.43 -16.82
C ASP A 47 -15.44 -4.98 -16.48
N PHE A 48 -16.14 -4.39 -15.51
CA PHE A 48 -15.94 -3.01 -15.09
C PHE A 48 -16.25 -2.86 -13.60
N ARG A 49 -15.36 -2.13 -12.91
CA ARG A 49 -15.52 -1.82 -11.50
C ARG A 49 -14.91 -0.46 -11.19
N GLU A 50 -15.53 0.28 -10.27
CA GLU A 50 -14.92 1.46 -9.66
C GLU A 50 -14.63 1.20 -8.18
N GLU A 51 -13.53 1.75 -7.69
CA GLU A 51 -13.15 1.58 -6.29
C GLU A 51 -12.28 2.74 -5.79
N ALA A 52 -12.38 3.04 -4.48
CA ALA A 52 -11.43 3.87 -3.78
C ALA A 52 -10.12 3.08 -3.59
N ALA A 53 -9.09 3.45 -4.33
CA ALA A 53 -7.83 2.74 -4.43
C ALA A 53 -6.63 3.70 -4.25
N GLY A 54 -5.48 3.39 -4.83
CA GLY A 54 -4.21 4.05 -4.55
C GLY A 54 -3.47 3.37 -3.40
N GLY A 55 -2.16 3.51 -3.35
CA GLY A 55 -1.31 2.71 -2.46
C GLY A 55 -1.65 2.84 -0.98
N GLY A 56 -2.08 4.04 -0.52
CA GLY A 56 -2.52 4.25 0.86
C GLY A 56 -3.80 3.46 1.18
N ALA A 57 -4.82 3.57 0.32
CA ALA A 57 -6.10 2.88 0.53
C ALA A 57 -5.93 1.36 0.47
N VAL A 58 -5.19 0.85 -0.53
CA VAL A 58 -4.95 -0.60 -0.66
C VAL A 58 -4.27 -1.16 0.58
N ALA A 59 -3.21 -0.51 1.05
CA ALA A 59 -2.49 -0.94 2.24
C ALA A 59 -3.37 -0.88 3.50
N ALA A 60 -4.16 0.18 3.69
CA ALA A 60 -5.04 0.32 4.85
C ALA A 60 -6.12 -0.76 4.90
N VAL A 61 -6.78 -1.04 3.77
CA VAL A 61 -7.79 -2.10 3.67
C VAL A 61 -7.16 -3.48 3.90
N GLN A 62 -5.98 -3.73 3.34
CA GLN A 62 -5.26 -4.99 3.57
C GLN A 62 -4.90 -5.18 5.05
N LEU A 63 -4.43 -4.14 5.73
CA LEU A 63 -4.15 -4.18 7.17
C LEU A 63 -5.41 -4.46 7.99
N ALA A 64 -6.53 -3.79 7.68
CA ALA A 64 -7.80 -4.02 8.35
C ALA A 64 -8.28 -5.48 8.19
N ARG A 65 -8.12 -6.07 7.01
CA ARG A 65 -8.44 -7.47 6.73
C ARG A 65 -7.57 -8.46 7.51
N LEU A 66 -6.26 -8.19 7.58
CA LEU A 66 -5.31 -9.04 8.31
C LEU A 66 -5.56 -9.01 9.82
N THR A 67 -5.75 -7.82 10.37
CA THR A 67 -5.88 -7.63 11.82
C THR A 67 -7.29 -7.88 12.34
N LYS A 68 -8.30 -7.83 11.46
CA LYS A 68 -9.73 -7.83 11.80
C LYS A 68 -10.12 -6.66 12.73
N GLN A 69 -9.39 -5.54 12.61
CA GLN A 69 -9.59 -4.33 13.40
C GLN A 69 -9.67 -3.11 12.50
N LYS A 70 -10.19 -2.01 13.02
CA LYS A 70 -10.15 -0.72 12.34
C LYS A 70 -8.70 -0.24 12.27
N VAL A 71 -8.27 0.15 11.08
CA VAL A 71 -6.97 0.75 10.82
C VAL A 71 -7.15 2.25 10.67
N ILE A 72 -6.33 3.03 11.36
CA ILE A 72 -6.33 4.48 11.25
C ILE A 72 -5.74 4.85 9.89
N PHE A 73 -6.49 5.63 9.10
CA PHE A 73 -6.02 6.03 7.78
C PHE A 73 -6.07 7.55 7.61
N PHE A 74 -4.90 8.17 7.53
CA PHE A 74 -4.73 9.59 7.21
C PHE A 74 -4.51 9.77 5.72
N THR A 75 -5.40 10.55 5.09
CA THR A 75 -5.33 10.83 3.65
C THR A 75 -5.73 12.26 3.33
N ALA A 76 -5.63 12.63 2.05
CA ALA A 76 -6.19 13.87 1.53
C ALA A 76 -7.06 13.58 0.31
N LEU A 77 -8.21 14.23 0.24
CA LEU A 77 -9.19 14.12 -0.85
C LEU A 77 -9.65 15.52 -1.27
N GLY A 78 -10.13 15.63 -2.50
CA GLY A 78 -10.79 16.84 -2.98
C GLY A 78 -12.16 17.05 -2.33
N ARG A 79 -12.56 18.32 -2.18
CA ARG A 79 -13.94 18.69 -1.80
C ARG A 79 -14.88 18.58 -3.00
N ASP A 80 -14.98 17.38 -3.54
CA ASP A 80 -15.81 17.05 -4.69
C ASP A 80 -16.60 15.75 -4.45
N GLU A 81 -17.58 15.47 -5.28
CA GLU A 81 -18.43 14.28 -5.19
C GLU A 81 -17.61 12.98 -5.18
N VAL A 82 -16.50 12.96 -5.93
CA VAL A 82 -15.62 11.79 -6.00
C VAL A 82 -14.85 11.58 -4.68
N GLY A 83 -14.41 12.66 -4.05
CA GLY A 83 -13.77 12.62 -2.74
C GLY A 83 -14.72 12.13 -1.65
N GLU A 84 -15.95 12.63 -1.63
CA GLU A 84 -16.99 12.20 -0.70
C GLU A 84 -17.33 10.71 -0.89
N LYS A 85 -17.49 10.29 -2.16
CA LYS A 85 -17.73 8.88 -2.51
C LYS A 85 -16.57 7.98 -2.08
N ALA A 86 -15.33 8.43 -2.28
CA ALA A 86 -14.14 7.69 -1.86
C ALA A 86 -14.05 7.58 -0.33
N ALA A 87 -14.32 8.67 0.40
CA ALA A 87 -14.32 8.66 1.86
C ALA A 87 -15.36 7.69 2.42
N SER A 88 -16.62 7.79 1.95
CA SER A 88 -17.69 6.88 2.37
C SER A 88 -17.34 5.42 2.11
N ARG A 89 -16.76 5.13 0.94
CA ARG A 89 -16.36 3.77 0.59
C ARG A 89 -15.27 3.21 1.50
N LEU A 90 -14.28 4.03 1.87
CA LEU A 90 -13.19 3.62 2.77
C LEU A 90 -13.69 3.37 4.20
N GLU A 91 -14.66 4.14 4.67
CA GLU A 91 -15.33 3.89 5.97
C GLU A 91 -16.11 2.58 5.95
N GLU A 92 -16.84 2.27 4.86
CA GLU A 92 -17.53 0.99 4.66
C GLU A 92 -16.57 -0.20 4.67
N LEU A 93 -15.34 -0.01 4.18
CA LEU A 93 -14.28 -1.00 4.20
C LEU A 93 -13.62 -1.18 5.58
N GLY A 94 -14.15 -0.51 6.61
CA GLY A 94 -13.77 -0.69 8.00
C GLY A 94 -12.59 0.14 8.46
N LEU A 95 -12.29 1.26 7.80
CA LEU A 95 -11.21 2.15 8.21
C LEU A 95 -11.69 3.21 9.21
N ASP A 96 -10.80 3.60 10.10
CA ASP A 96 -10.91 4.83 10.92
C ASP A 96 -10.27 5.97 10.12
N LEU A 97 -11.12 6.62 9.31
CA LEU A 97 -10.67 7.52 8.24
C LEU A 97 -10.56 8.97 8.73
N HIS A 98 -9.42 9.60 8.47
CA HIS A 98 -9.16 11.01 8.73
C HIS A 98 -8.72 11.71 7.45
N VAL A 99 -9.55 12.62 6.96
CA VAL A 99 -9.37 13.26 5.65
C VAL A 99 -8.95 14.71 5.79
N ALA A 100 -7.84 15.08 5.18
CA ALA A 100 -7.47 16.46 4.91
C ALA A 100 -8.09 16.89 3.57
N TRP A 101 -9.18 17.64 3.63
CA TRP A 101 -9.91 18.10 2.46
C TRP A 101 -9.17 19.20 1.70
N ARG A 102 -9.09 19.09 0.37
CA ARG A 102 -8.42 20.03 -0.54
C ARG A 102 -9.43 20.69 -1.48
N ASP A 103 -9.13 21.90 -1.92
CA ASP A 103 -9.91 22.56 -3.00
C ASP A 103 -9.54 22.01 -4.39
N ALA A 104 -8.42 21.29 -4.50
CA ALA A 104 -8.06 20.57 -5.71
C ALA A 104 -8.94 19.31 -5.91
N PRO A 105 -9.24 18.91 -7.16
CA PRO A 105 -10.06 17.74 -7.42
C PRO A 105 -9.41 16.43 -6.95
N THR A 106 -10.25 15.50 -6.52
CA THR A 106 -9.82 14.14 -6.18
C THR A 106 -9.18 13.46 -7.39
N ARG A 107 -7.98 12.91 -7.19
CA ARG A 107 -7.28 12.17 -8.24
C ARG A 107 -8.06 10.94 -8.67
N LYS A 108 -8.12 10.73 -10.00
CA LYS A 108 -8.76 9.57 -10.63
C LYS A 108 -7.73 8.76 -11.41
N GLY A 109 -8.10 7.54 -11.76
CA GLY A 109 -7.33 6.74 -12.68
C GLY A 109 -8.17 5.70 -13.40
N ILE A 110 -7.62 5.18 -14.47
CA ILE A 110 -8.16 4.07 -15.22
C ILE A 110 -7.09 3.00 -15.28
N SER A 111 -7.42 1.78 -14.85
CA SER A 111 -6.57 0.60 -14.97
C SER A 111 -7.19 -0.33 -15.99
N PHE A 112 -6.59 -0.45 -17.17
CA PHE A 112 -6.92 -1.51 -18.12
C PHE A 112 -6.19 -2.78 -17.72
N VAL A 113 -6.92 -3.88 -17.65
CA VAL A 113 -6.37 -5.22 -17.40
C VAL A 113 -6.67 -6.08 -18.62
N ASP A 114 -5.66 -6.59 -19.29
CA ASP A 114 -5.81 -7.40 -20.50
C ASP A 114 -5.95 -8.90 -20.20
N SER A 115 -6.10 -9.71 -21.25
CA SER A 115 -6.26 -11.16 -21.12
C SER A 115 -5.02 -11.89 -20.55
N ALA A 116 -3.87 -11.23 -20.48
CA ALA A 116 -2.67 -11.73 -19.82
C ALA A 116 -2.57 -11.29 -18.34
N ALA A 117 -3.60 -10.60 -17.83
CA ALA A 117 -3.63 -9.95 -16.51
C ALA A 117 -2.57 -8.85 -16.35
N GLU A 118 -2.06 -8.33 -17.47
CA GLU A 118 -1.17 -7.16 -17.48
C GLU A 118 -2.00 -5.88 -17.39
N ARG A 119 -1.53 -4.96 -16.54
CA ARG A 119 -2.22 -3.69 -16.32
C ARG A 119 -1.54 -2.54 -17.04
N THR A 120 -2.36 -1.61 -17.53
CA THR A 120 -1.92 -0.30 -18.00
C THR A 120 -2.74 0.76 -17.29
N ILE A 121 -2.07 1.68 -16.58
CA ILE A 121 -2.71 2.68 -15.75
C ILE A 121 -2.52 4.06 -16.34
N THR A 122 -3.63 4.81 -16.44
CA THR A 122 -3.64 6.25 -16.72
C THR A 122 -4.18 6.98 -15.51
N VAL A 123 -3.42 7.94 -14.98
CA VAL A 123 -3.85 8.77 -13.86
C VAL A 123 -4.28 10.16 -14.32
N ILE A 124 -5.26 10.74 -13.64
CA ILE A 124 -5.88 12.03 -13.95
C ILE A 124 -5.86 12.89 -12.69
N GLY A 125 -5.19 14.01 -12.76
CA GLY A 125 -5.04 14.93 -11.64
C GLY A 125 -3.80 14.67 -10.78
N GLU A 126 -3.56 15.59 -9.86
CA GLU A 126 -2.42 15.53 -8.94
C GLU A 126 -2.65 14.55 -7.79
N ARG A 127 -1.58 13.98 -7.27
CA ARG A 127 -1.65 13.14 -6.08
C ARG A 127 -1.82 14.01 -4.84
N LEU A 128 -2.99 13.96 -4.22
CA LEU A 128 -3.24 14.59 -2.93
C LEU A 128 -2.62 13.74 -1.81
N ALA A 129 -2.05 14.41 -0.82
CA ALA A 129 -1.44 13.75 0.33
C ALA A 129 -1.71 14.56 1.60
N PRO A 130 -1.84 13.90 2.76
CA PRO A 130 -1.88 14.61 4.04
C PRO A 130 -0.48 15.19 4.34
N ILE A 131 -0.42 16.37 4.91
CA ILE A 131 0.81 17.06 5.30
C ILE A 131 0.78 17.41 6.79
N ALA A 132 1.94 17.64 7.39
CA ALA A 132 2.06 17.89 8.83
C ALA A 132 1.20 19.04 9.37
N SER A 133 0.95 20.06 8.54
CA SER A 133 0.14 21.23 8.91
C SER A 133 -1.37 21.00 8.83
N ASP A 134 -1.82 19.86 8.30
CA ASP A 134 -3.25 19.54 8.26
C ASP A 134 -3.80 19.33 9.70
N PRO A 135 -5.04 19.73 9.95
CA PRO A 135 -5.68 19.58 11.25
C PRO A 135 -6.12 18.13 11.49
N LEU A 136 -5.20 17.19 11.31
CA LEU A 136 -5.40 15.76 11.55
C LEU A 136 -4.92 15.41 12.97
N PRO A 137 -5.45 14.37 13.60
CA PRO A 137 -5.05 13.97 14.95
C PRO A 137 -3.70 13.24 14.96
N TRP A 138 -2.63 13.90 14.52
CA TRP A 138 -1.29 13.31 14.37
C TRP A 138 -0.71 12.70 15.66
N ASN A 139 -1.21 13.12 16.83
CA ASN A 139 -0.79 12.54 18.12
C ASN A 139 -1.14 11.04 18.23
N VAL A 140 -2.20 10.60 17.57
CA VAL A 140 -2.66 9.19 17.59
C VAL A 140 -1.61 8.22 16.99
N ILE A 141 -0.76 8.72 16.08
CA ILE A 141 0.34 7.92 15.50
C ILE A 141 1.29 7.38 16.58
N GLY A 142 1.52 8.14 17.65
CA GLY A 142 2.37 7.70 18.78
C GLY A 142 1.76 6.56 19.62
N GLU A 143 0.48 6.28 19.45
CA GLU A 143 -0.23 5.17 20.11
C GLU A 143 -0.29 3.92 19.24
N CYS A 144 0.16 4.01 17.98
CA CYS A 144 0.16 2.89 17.04
C CYS A 144 1.41 2.03 17.21
N ASP A 145 1.26 0.72 17.10
CA ASP A 145 2.37 -0.25 17.10
C ASP A 145 3.18 -0.18 15.79
N GLY A 146 2.54 0.24 14.71
CA GLY A 146 3.18 0.42 13.41
C GLY A 146 2.43 1.39 12.51
N VAL A 147 3.19 2.08 11.65
CA VAL A 147 2.66 2.95 10.61
C VAL A 147 3.31 2.66 9.27
N PHE A 148 2.49 2.59 8.22
CA PHE A 148 2.95 2.51 6.83
C PHE A 148 2.67 3.82 6.09
N VAL A 149 3.68 4.35 5.41
CA VAL A 149 3.58 5.66 4.75
C VAL A 149 3.79 5.54 3.24
N THR A 150 2.79 5.97 2.47
CA THR A 150 2.88 6.00 0.99
C THR A 150 2.96 7.43 0.43
N ALA A 151 2.44 8.42 1.15
CA ALA A 151 2.47 9.82 0.71
C ALA A 151 2.26 10.76 1.90
N THR A 152 3.17 11.69 2.08
CA THR A 152 3.12 12.84 3.01
C THR A 152 4.27 13.80 2.69
N ASP A 153 4.36 14.92 3.38
CA ASP A 153 5.54 15.78 3.35
C ASP A 153 6.63 15.34 4.36
N ALA A 154 7.81 15.96 4.29
CA ALA A 154 8.92 15.62 5.18
C ALA A 154 8.61 15.82 6.66
N ALA A 155 7.80 16.83 7.00
CA ALA A 155 7.38 17.10 8.36
C ALA A 155 6.35 16.06 8.84
N GLY A 156 5.42 15.65 7.97
CA GLY A 156 4.47 14.57 8.24
C GLY A 156 5.17 13.23 8.48
N LEU A 157 6.22 12.94 7.71
CA LEU A 157 7.02 11.74 7.94
C LEU A 157 7.73 11.76 9.30
N LYS A 158 8.19 12.92 9.79
CA LYS A 158 8.70 13.08 11.16
C LYS A 158 7.64 12.78 12.23
N LEU A 159 6.38 13.17 11.97
CA LEU A 159 5.28 12.84 12.87
C LEU A 159 5.02 11.34 12.90
N CYS A 160 5.12 10.67 11.75
CA CYS A 160 4.96 9.21 11.64
C CYS A 160 6.04 8.43 12.42
N ARG A 161 7.25 9.00 12.60
CA ARG A 161 8.32 8.37 13.40
C ARG A 161 8.00 8.27 14.90
N ARG A 162 6.92 8.85 15.36
CA ARG A 162 6.47 8.68 16.76
C ARG A 162 5.99 7.24 17.04
N SER A 163 5.57 6.51 16.00
CA SER A 163 5.28 5.06 16.11
C SER A 163 6.59 4.28 16.30
N PRO A 164 6.61 3.21 17.11
CA PRO A 164 7.78 2.35 17.29
C PRO A 164 8.24 1.67 15.99
N LEU A 165 7.31 1.36 15.07
CA LEU A 165 7.61 0.84 13.75
C LEU A 165 7.15 1.81 12.67
N LEU A 166 8.09 2.29 11.86
CA LEU A 166 7.83 3.10 10.67
C LEU A 166 8.26 2.35 9.42
N THR A 167 7.31 2.01 8.59
CA THR A 167 7.56 1.47 7.26
C THR A 167 7.10 2.45 6.19
N ALA A 168 7.76 2.47 5.04
CA ALA A 168 7.45 3.37 3.95
C ALA A 168 7.72 2.74 2.59
N THR A 169 7.21 3.36 1.53
CA THR A 169 7.55 3.03 0.15
C THR A 169 8.42 4.11 -0.50
N PRO A 170 9.33 3.78 -1.42
CA PRO A 170 10.06 4.78 -2.21
C PRO A 170 9.14 5.70 -3.02
N ARG A 171 7.90 5.31 -3.28
CA ARG A 171 6.85 6.17 -3.88
C ARG A 171 6.54 7.42 -3.07
N LEU A 172 6.92 7.48 -1.81
CA LEU A 172 6.95 8.70 -1.00
C LEU A 172 7.87 9.77 -1.59
N ARG A 173 8.78 9.39 -2.48
CA ARG A 173 9.82 10.14 -3.18
C ARG A 173 11.07 10.36 -2.32
N LEU A 174 12.22 10.07 -2.90
CA LEU A 174 13.52 10.19 -2.23
C LEU A 174 13.79 11.59 -1.64
N PRO A 175 13.44 12.73 -2.30
CA PRO A 175 13.62 14.04 -1.69
C PRO A 175 12.84 14.25 -0.40
N VAL A 176 11.67 13.65 -0.25
CA VAL A 176 10.86 13.73 0.99
C VAL A 176 11.52 12.90 2.10
N LEU A 177 11.95 11.67 1.76
CA LEU A 177 12.68 10.81 2.68
C LEU A 177 13.94 11.50 3.19
N GLU A 178 14.76 12.04 2.29
CA GLU A 178 16.01 12.73 2.63
C GLU A 178 15.76 13.99 3.46
N ALA A 179 14.82 14.86 3.03
CA ALA A 179 14.49 16.09 3.75
C ALA A 179 13.90 15.85 5.14
N SER A 180 13.32 14.68 5.37
CA SER A 180 12.81 14.31 6.70
C SER A 180 13.92 14.10 7.72
N GLY A 181 15.10 13.65 7.29
CA GLY A 181 16.23 13.35 8.17
C GLY A 181 15.97 12.20 9.14
N ILE A 182 14.95 11.37 8.89
CA ILE A 182 14.64 10.19 9.71
C ILE A 182 14.94 8.91 8.94
N TYR A 183 15.19 7.83 9.67
CA TYR A 183 15.27 6.49 9.08
C TYR A 183 13.92 5.76 9.19
N CYS A 184 13.64 4.91 8.22
CA CYS A 184 12.54 3.95 8.28
C CYS A 184 13.04 2.61 8.84
N ASP A 185 12.18 1.91 9.58
CA ASP A 185 12.49 0.53 10.00
C ASP A 185 12.46 -0.42 8.80
N ALA A 186 11.54 -0.18 7.84
CA ALA A 186 11.60 -0.85 6.54
C ALA A 186 11.20 0.11 5.41
N LEU A 187 11.94 0.06 4.29
CA LEU A 187 11.60 0.71 3.03
C LEU A 187 11.28 -0.39 2.02
N ILE A 188 10.02 -0.43 1.57
CA ILE A 188 9.44 -1.54 0.81
C ILE A 188 8.97 -1.02 -0.54
N GLY A 189 9.51 -1.58 -1.62
CA GLY A 189 9.19 -1.14 -2.97
C GLY A 189 9.37 -2.23 -4.02
N SER A 190 9.27 -1.84 -5.29
CA SER A 190 9.46 -2.70 -6.44
C SER A 190 10.85 -2.49 -7.05
N ALA A 191 11.56 -3.57 -7.36
CA ALA A 191 12.78 -3.51 -8.15
C ALA A 191 12.49 -3.30 -9.65
N LEU A 192 11.25 -3.52 -10.09
CA LEU A 192 10.83 -3.43 -11.49
C LEU A 192 10.30 -2.04 -11.85
N ASP A 193 10.02 -1.18 -10.86
CA ASP A 193 9.49 0.16 -11.10
C ASP A 193 10.60 1.20 -10.93
N GLU A 194 10.92 1.94 -11.99
CA GLU A 194 11.94 2.99 -11.97
C GLU A 194 11.66 4.07 -10.92
N ALA A 195 10.38 4.39 -10.68
CA ALA A 195 9.98 5.39 -9.69
C ALA A 195 10.19 4.93 -8.23
N GLU A 196 10.48 3.65 -8.01
CA GLU A 196 10.76 3.05 -6.70
C GLU A 196 12.25 2.69 -6.51
N GLN A 197 13.09 2.98 -7.48
CA GLN A 197 14.52 2.76 -7.34
C GLN A 197 15.12 3.68 -6.27
N VAL A 198 15.99 3.11 -5.45
CA VAL A 198 16.74 3.82 -4.40
C VAL A 198 18.23 3.65 -4.70
N PRO A 199 18.85 4.54 -5.49
CA PRO A 199 20.27 4.46 -5.81
C PRO A 199 21.14 4.51 -4.54
N ALA A 200 22.28 3.84 -4.59
CA ALA A 200 23.24 3.89 -3.48
C ALA A 200 23.66 5.34 -3.19
N GLY A 201 23.63 5.72 -1.91
CA GLY A 201 23.98 7.09 -1.47
C GLY A 201 22.92 8.15 -1.70
N SER A 202 21.71 7.79 -2.18
CA SER A 202 20.60 8.74 -2.36
C SER A 202 19.91 9.13 -1.04
N LEU A 203 20.14 8.40 0.04
CA LEU A 203 19.61 8.67 1.38
C LEU A 203 20.73 8.72 2.40
N SER A 204 20.81 9.79 3.18
CA SER A 204 21.74 9.92 4.32
C SER A 204 21.29 9.04 5.50
N GLN A 205 19.99 8.86 5.67
CA GLN A 205 19.40 7.97 6.68
C GLN A 205 19.05 6.64 6.03
N ILE A 206 19.92 5.65 6.22
CA ILE A 206 19.76 4.32 5.61
C ILE A 206 18.65 3.57 6.35
N PRO A 207 17.61 3.06 5.65
CA PRO A 207 16.60 2.21 6.27
C PRO A 207 17.22 0.97 6.92
N ARG A 208 16.67 0.54 8.05
CA ARG A 208 17.17 -0.68 8.75
C ARG A 208 16.94 -1.94 7.91
N LEU A 209 15.89 -1.95 7.12
CA LEU A 209 15.52 -3.04 6.22
C LEU A 209 15.06 -2.44 4.88
N ARG A 210 15.65 -2.92 3.79
CA ARG A 210 15.17 -2.64 2.44
C ARG A 210 14.60 -3.91 1.85
N ILE A 211 13.42 -3.82 1.24
CA ILE A 211 12.78 -4.95 0.56
C ILE A 211 12.37 -4.47 -0.84
N ALA A 212 12.75 -5.23 -1.86
CA ALA A 212 12.35 -4.95 -3.23
C ALA A 212 11.72 -6.19 -3.85
N THR A 213 10.50 -6.03 -4.36
CA THR A 213 9.74 -7.10 -5.01
C THR A 213 10.10 -7.19 -6.49
N GLU A 214 10.12 -8.40 -7.03
CA GLU A 214 10.38 -8.70 -8.44
C GLU A 214 9.24 -9.57 -9.05
N GLY A 215 8.01 -9.34 -8.61
CA GLY A 215 6.84 -10.06 -9.06
C GLY A 215 6.97 -11.57 -8.83
N ALA A 216 6.74 -12.37 -9.88
CA ALA A 216 6.82 -13.83 -9.79
C ALA A 216 8.23 -14.37 -9.47
N ALA A 217 9.28 -13.56 -9.63
CA ALA A 217 10.66 -13.94 -9.26
C ALA A 217 10.94 -13.82 -7.75
N GLY A 218 9.98 -13.30 -6.97
CA GLY A 218 10.16 -13.04 -5.54
C GLY A 218 10.74 -11.67 -5.30
N GLY A 219 11.98 -11.59 -4.85
CA GLY A 219 12.67 -10.33 -4.62
C GLY A 219 13.92 -10.48 -3.76
N TRP A 220 14.37 -9.35 -3.23
CA TRP A 220 15.53 -9.30 -2.34
C TRP A 220 15.24 -8.41 -1.12
N TYR A 221 16.03 -8.59 -0.08
CA TYR A 221 16.00 -7.75 1.11
C TYR A 221 17.42 -7.54 1.65
N GLU A 222 17.65 -6.40 2.24
CA GLU A 222 18.95 -6.01 2.77
C GLU A 222 18.78 -5.33 4.16
N PRO A 223 19.52 -5.77 5.20
CA PRO A 223 20.47 -6.89 5.19
C PRO A 223 19.79 -8.24 5.07
N GLY A 224 20.36 -9.14 4.26
CA GLY A 224 19.81 -10.49 4.11
C GLY A 224 20.18 -11.14 2.79
N GLY A 225 19.24 -11.25 1.85
CA GLY A 225 19.46 -11.94 0.59
C GLY A 225 18.23 -11.94 -0.31
N ARG A 226 17.99 -13.06 -0.98
CA ARG A 226 16.83 -13.23 -1.86
C ARG A 226 15.73 -14.05 -1.17
N TYR A 227 14.50 -13.80 -1.55
CA TYR A 227 13.34 -14.60 -1.18
C TYR A 227 12.56 -15.02 -2.43
N LYS A 228 11.78 -16.08 -2.31
CA LYS A 228 10.93 -16.59 -3.40
C LYS A 228 9.54 -15.99 -3.30
N ALA A 229 8.89 -15.81 -4.45
CA ALA A 229 7.48 -15.49 -4.47
C ALA A 229 6.65 -16.63 -3.86
N THR A 230 5.50 -16.28 -3.30
CA THR A 230 4.49 -17.27 -2.92
C THR A 230 3.78 -17.76 -4.19
N GLU A 231 3.61 -19.06 -4.32
CA GLU A 231 2.82 -19.65 -5.41
C GLU A 231 1.37 -19.18 -5.35
N LEU A 232 0.83 -18.82 -6.50
CA LEU A 232 -0.57 -18.45 -6.61
C LEU A 232 -1.44 -19.72 -6.43
N THR A 233 -2.39 -19.65 -5.51
CA THR A 233 -3.38 -20.72 -5.30
C THR A 233 -4.55 -20.64 -6.28
N LYS A 234 -4.68 -19.51 -7.00
CA LYS A 234 -5.68 -19.22 -8.01
C LYS A 234 -4.99 -18.58 -9.23
N SER A 235 -5.69 -18.49 -10.34
CA SER A 235 -5.19 -17.81 -11.54
C SER A 235 -4.91 -16.34 -11.25
N LEU A 236 -3.88 -15.81 -11.90
CA LEU A 236 -3.62 -14.38 -11.93
C LEU A 236 -4.78 -13.67 -12.65
N VAL A 237 -5.33 -12.64 -12.02
CA VAL A 237 -6.47 -11.86 -12.53
C VAL A 237 -6.08 -10.41 -12.77
N ASP A 238 -5.43 -9.79 -11.77
CA ASP A 238 -5.01 -8.38 -11.83
C ASP A 238 -3.81 -8.18 -10.91
N SER A 239 -2.81 -7.46 -11.36
CA SER A 239 -1.63 -7.13 -10.55
C SER A 239 -1.74 -5.81 -9.80
N TYR A 240 -2.89 -5.11 -9.86
CA TYR A 240 -3.10 -3.84 -9.15
C TYR A 240 -3.11 -4.05 -7.62
N GLY A 241 -2.32 -3.26 -6.92
CA GLY A 241 -2.27 -3.27 -5.46
C GLY A 241 -1.47 -4.42 -4.83
N CYS A 242 -0.88 -5.33 -5.62
CA CYS A 242 -0.10 -6.45 -5.08
C CYS A 242 1.09 -5.98 -4.24
N GLY A 243 1.80 -4.93 -4.69
CA GLY A 243 2.92 -4.34 -3.95
C GLY A 243 2.49 -3.67 -2.65
N ASP A 244 1.36 -2.95 -2.67
CA ASP A 244 0.81 -2.29 -1.48
C ASP A 244 0.29 -3.33 -0.48
N SER A 245 -0.35 -4.39 -0.96
CA SER A 245 -0.78 -5.53 -0.13
C SER A 245 0.40 -6.28 0.48
N PHE A 246 1.49 -6.47 -0.30
CA PHE A 246 2.74 -7.01 0.20
C PHE A 246 3.31 -6.16 1.33
N ALA A 247 3.42 -4.84 1.11
CA ALA A 247 3.97 -3.91 2.10
C ALA A 247 3.12 -3.85 3.38
N ALA A 248 1.80 -3.91 3.24
CA ALA A 248 0.88 -4.02 4.36
C ALA A 248 1.12 -5.29 5.18
N GLY A 249 1.26 -6.45 4.52
CA GLY A 249 1.56 -7.72 5.18
C GLY A 249 2.88 -7.70 5.94
N VAL A 250 3.94 -7.16 5.33
CA VAL A 250 5.24 -6.96 5.99
C VAL A 250 5.11 -6.05 7.20
N THR A 251 4.40 -4.92 7.06
CA THR A 251 4.21 -3.96 8.15
C THR A 251 3.49 -4.59 9.34
N ALA A 252 2.38 -5.31 9.10
CA ALA A 252 1.64 -6.00 10.16
C ALA A 252 2.50 -7.04 10.88
N ALA A 253 3.26 -7.83 10.14
CA ALA A 253 4.11 -8.88 10.72
C ALA A 253 5.26 -8.28 11.55
N LEU A 254 5.93 -7.24 11.05
CA LEU A 254 6.98 -6.55 11.81
C LEU A 254 6.44 -5.90 13.08
N ALA A 255 5.26 -5.26 13.02
CA ALA A 255 4.59 -4.69 14.19
C ALA A 255 4.20 -5.77 15.22
N ALA A 256 3.87 -6.98 14.76
CA ALA A 256 3.62 -8.14 15.61
C ALA A 256 4.89 -8.81 16.15
N GLY A 257 6.08 -8.30 15.83
CA GLY A 257 7.37 -8.82 16.29
C GLY A 257 7.88 -10.06 15.53
N PHE A 258 7.39 -10.30 14.31
CA PHE A 258 7.89 -11.38 13.47
C PHE A 258 9.32 -11.06 13.01
N ASN A 259 10.12 -12.09 12.78
CA ASN A 259 11.40 -11.90 12.10
C ASN A 259 11.22 -11.48 10.63
N THR A 260 12.29 -11.01 10.02
CA THR A 260 12.26 -10.45 8.65
C THR A 260 11.72 -11.43 7.60
N LEU A 261 12.15 -12.71 7.64
CA LEU A 261 11.71 -13.70 6.65
C LEU A 261 10.23 -14.05 6.81
N ASP A 262 9.75 -14.21 8.01
CA ASP A 262 8.32 -14.48 8.27
C ASP A 262 7.46 -13.28 7.87
N ALA A 263 7.95 -12.05 8.10
CA ALA A 263 7.27 -10.84 7.65
C ALA A 263 7.20 -10.77 6.11
N ILE A 264 8.29 -11.06 5.41
CA ILE A 264 8.34 -11.13 3.95
C ILE A 264 7.40 -12.22 3.42
N ASN A 265 7.40 -13.40 4.02
CA ASN A 265 6.51 -14.50 3.64
C ASN A 265 5.02 -14.14 3.79
N LEU A 266 4.66 -13.42 4.86
CA LEU A 266 3.30 -12.90 5.00
C LEU A 266 2.97 -11.87 3.91
N GLY A 267 3.87 -10.93 3.67
CA GLY A 267 3.72 -9.95 2.59
C GLY A 267 3.52 -10.62 1.23
N ALA A 268 4.34 -11.63 0.92
CA ALA A 268 4.25 -12.39 -0.33
C ALA A 268 2.89 -13.08 -0.51
N ARG A 269 2.34 -13.63 0.58
CA ARG A 269 0.97 -14.19 0.57
C ARG A 269 -0.09 -13.13 0.31
N CYS A 270 -0.01 -11.97 0.98
CA CYS A 270 -0.94 -10.87 0.77
C CYS A 270 -0.92 -10.38 -0.68
N GLY A 271 0.27 -10.23 -1.26
CA GLY A 271 0.43 -9.87 -2.67
C GLY A 271 -0.14 -10.92 -3.62
N ALA A 272 0.10 -12.22 -3.35
CA ALA A 272 -0.43 -13.32 -4.15
C ALA A 272 -1.96 -13.44 -4.07
N GLU A 273 -2.55 -13.24 -2.90
CA GLU A 273 -4.01 -13.20 -2.72
C GLU A 273 -4.64 -12.01 -3.46
N CYS A 274 -4.00 -10.85 -3.42
CA CYS A 274 -4.42 -9.66 -4.18
C CYS A 274 -4.40 -9.93 -5.69
N ALA A 275 -3.38 -10.60 -6.21
CA ALA A 275 -3.23 -10.92 -7.63
C ALA A 275 -4.35 -11.82 -8.21
N ALA A 276 -5.10 -12.49 -7.37
CA ALA A 276 -6.22 -13.37 -7.74
C ALA A 276 -7.58 -12.65 -7.79
N ILE A 277 -7.61 -11.34 -7.69
CA ILE A 277 -8.83 -10.52 -7.59
C ILE A 277 -8.80 -9.46 -8.69
N PHE A 278 -9.95 -9.15 -9.30
CA PHE A 278 -10.09 -8.01 -10.20
C PHE A 278 -10.26 -6.72 -9.40
N GLY A 279 -9.30 -5.80 -9.54
CA GLY A 279 -9.16 -4.63 -8.67
C GLY A 279 -8.47 -4.95 -7.34
N PRO A 280 -8.30 -3.96 -6.45
CA PRO A 280 -7.40 -4.08 -5.28
C PRO A 280 -7.96 -4.94 -4.14
N PHE A 281 -9.27 -5.12 -4.09
CA PHE A 281 -9.95 -5.91 -3.05
C PHE A 281 -11.33 -6.39 -3.50
N SER A 282 -11.78 -7.52 -2.95
CA SER A 282 -13.09 -8.14 -3.20
C SER A 282 -14.20 -7.51 -2.37
#